data_c75ead6836176441f63ff82c3c3bf98b
#
_entry.id   c75ead6836176441f63ff82c3c3bf98b
#
_cell.length_a   1.000
_cell.length_b   1.000
_cell.length_c   1.000
_cell.angle_alpha   90.00
_cell.angle_beta   90.00
_cell.angle_gamma   90.00
#
_symmetry.space_group_name_H-M   'P 1'
#
loop_
_entity.id
_entity.type
_entity.pdbx_description
1 polymer ?
#
loop_
_entity_poly.entity_id
_entity_poly.type
_entity_poly.pdbx_seq_one_letter_code
_entity_poly.pdbx_strand_id
1 'polypeptide(L)'
;MRQIVVAFERQSNCDRLREVLESTGEFSCLTCRSAAQVKRTVAKLRLDLVVCGFKLTDESCETLYFDLPQRCAMLMVAPQAQLELCAAPGIFKLPAPVGRGSLLASVRMLAQMAQTSQAPARRSWEEKELVAQAKALLMEQDGMTEAEAHRWLQKRSMDHGARLADTARQVLEKF
;
A
#
# COMPACT_ATOMS: atom_id res chain seq x y z
N MET A 1 -6.00 -20.62 11.14
CA MET A 1 -6.83 -19.86 10.18
C MET A 1 -6.37 -18.40 10.19
N ARG A 2 -5.91 -17.88 9.05
CA ARG A 2 -5.40 -16.53 8.96
C ARG A 2 -6.53 -15.53 8.79
N GLN A 3 -6.53 -14.48 9.60
CA GLN A 3 -7.51 -13.40 9.47
C GLN A 3 -7.05 -12.39 8.41
N ILE A 4 -7.97 -12.01 7.54
CA ILE A 4 -7.75 -10.99 6.49
C ILE A 4 -8.95 -10.04 6.44
N VAL A 5 -8.73 -8.84 5.92
CA VAL A 5 -9.81 -7.87 5.70
C VAL A 5 -10.29 -7.94 4.26
N VAL A 6 -11.60 -7.95 4.08
CA VAL A 6 -12.26 -7.83 2.78
C VAL A 6 -13.09 -6.55 2.78
N ALA A 7 -12.72 -5.59 1.95
CA ALA A 7 -13.29 -4.25 1.97
C ALA A 7 -13.81 -3.81 0.59
N PHE A 8 -15.11 -3.61 0.48
CA PHE A 8 -15.76 -3.13 -0.74
C PHE A 8 -16.86 -2.14 -0.40
N GLU A 9 -17.16 -1.25 -1.32
CA GLU A 9 -18.27 -0.29 -1.17
C GLU A 9 -19.62 -1.00 -1.03
N ARG A 10 -19.81 -2.10 -1.75
CA ARG A 10 -21.06 -2.89 -1.70
C ARG A 10 -20.87 -4.14 -0.83
N GLN A 11 -21.80 -4.34 0.10
CA GLN A 11 -21.81 -5.52 0.97
C GLN A 11 -21.86 -6.83 0.18
N SER A 12 -22.60 -6.88 -0.93
CA SER A 12 -22.69 -8.06 -1.78
C SER A 12 -21.32 -8.52 -2.32
N ASN A 13 -20.42 -7.60 -2.62
CA ASN A 13 -19.05 -7.93 -3.05
C ASN A 13 -18.21 -8.46 -1.88
N CYS A 14 -18.38 -7.91 -0.69
CA CYS A 14 -17.74 -8.44 0.51
C CYS A 14 -18.17 -9.88 0.78
N ASP A 15 -19.46 -10.15 0.74
CA ASP A 15 -20.03 -11.47 1.04
C ASP A 15 -19.58 -12.52 0.02
N ARG A 16 -19.57 -12.15 -1.26
CA ARG A 16 -19.14 -13.02 -2.36
C ARG A 16 -17.66 -13.42 -2.25
N LEU A 17 -16.80 -12.46 -1.98
CA LEU A 17 -15.38 -12.73 -1.82
C LEU A 17 -15.07 -13.48 -0.53
N ARG A 18 -15.76 -13.13 0.55
CA ARG A 18 -15.68 -13.86 1.81
C ARG A 18 -16.03 -15.34 1.63
N GLU A 19 -17.13 -15.64 0.96
CA GLU A 19 -17.56 -17.03 0.70
C GLU A 19 -16.46 -17.82 -0.03
N VAL A 20 -15.88 -17.24 -1.07
CA VAL A 20 -14.80 -17.89 -1.82
C VAL A 20 -13.56 -18.11 -0.96
N LEU A 21 -13.12 -17.09 -0.22
CA LEU A 21 -11.89 -17.16 0.58
C LEU A 21 -12.01 -18.08 1.78
N GLU A 22 -13.16 -18.10 2.44
CA GLU A 22 -13.41 -18.99 3.59
C GLU A 22 -13.70 -20.45 3.19
N SER A 23 -14.03 -20.69 1.93
CA SER A 23 -14.37 -22.05 1.44
C SER A 23 -13.25 -23.08 1.58
N THR A 24 -12.00 -22.64 1.68
CA THR A 24 -10.84 -23.53 1.86
C THR A 24 -10.49 -23.78 3.32
N GLY A 25 -11.07 -23.03 4.25
CA GLY A 25 -10.74 -23.10 5.67
C GLY A 25 -9.38 -22.48 6.05
N GLU A 26 -8.65 -21.90 5.10
CA GLU A 26 -7.35 -21.27 5.33
C GLU A 26 -7.48 -19.85 5.87
N PHE A 27 -8.53 -19.14 5.46
CA PHE A 27 -8.76 -17.73 5.77
C PHE A 27 -10.06 -17.51 6.54
N SER A 28 -10.03 -16.52 7.40
CA SER A 28 -11.20 -15.95 8.07
C SER A 28 -11.32 -14.49 7.68
N CYS A 29 -12.43 -14.10 7.08
CA CYS A 29 -12.59 -12.77 6.48
C CYS A 29 -13.38 -11.83 7.40
N LEU A 30 -12.81 -10.64 7.64
CA LEU A 30 -13.48 -9.53 8.29
C LEU A 30 -13.94 -8.54 7.22
N THR A 31 -15.23 -8.35 7.10
CA THR A 31 -15.80 -7.46 6.08
C THR A 31 -15.88 -6.03 6.57
N CYS A 32 -15.42 -5.10 5.75
CA CYS A 32 -15.49 -3.67 5.98
C CYS A 32 -16.06 -2.97 4.74
N ARG A 33 -16.70 -1.83 4.92
CA ARG A 33 -17.23 -1.02 3.82
C ARG A 33 -16.56 0.34 3.69
N SER A 34 -15.89 0.78 4.74
CA SER A 34 -15.21 2.07 4.77
C SER A 34 -13.72 1.91 5.09
N ALA A 35 -12.90 2.84 4.62
CA ALA A 35 -11.49 2.89 4.95
C ALA A 35 -11.25 3.08 6.45
N ALA A 36 -12.09 3.87 7.11
CA ALA A 36 -12.03 4.05 8.56
C ALA A 36 -12.22 2.73 9.33
N GLN A 37 -13.12 1.86 8.88
CA GLN A 37 -13.29 0.53 9.46
C GLN A 37 -12.07 -0.35 9.22
N VAL A 38 -11.52 -0.33 8.02
CA VAL A 38 -10.31 -1.09 7.67
C VAL A 38 -9.14 -0.68 8.55
N LYS A 39 -8.86 0.62 8.65
CA LYS A 39 -7.76 1.15 9.48
C LYS A 39 -7.88 0.72 10.93
N ARG A 40 -9.06 0.82 11.52
CA ARG A 40 -9.32 0.39 12.91
C ARG A 40 -9.14 -1.12 13.09
N THR A 41 -9.67 -1.91 12.17
CA THR A 41 -9.59 -3.38 12.23
C THR A 41 -8.15 -3.85 12.08
N VAL A 42 -7.42 -3.32 11.11
CA VAL A 42 -6.00 -3.63 10.88
C VAL A 42 -5.14 -3.27 12.10
N ALA A 43 -5.36 -2.09 12.68
CA ALA A 43 -4.63 -1.63 13.87
C ALA A 43 -4.94 -2.48 15.11
N LYS A 44 -6.23 -2.73 15.37
CA LYS A 44 -6.68 -3.48 16.55
C LYS A 44 -6.22 -4.94 16.54
N LEU A 45 -6.34 -5.60 15.41
CA LEU A 45 -6.03 -7.02 15.26
C LEU A 45 -4.63 -7.29 14.66
N ARG A 46 -3.87 -6.23 14.38
CA ARG A 46 -2.53 -6.29 13.76
C ARG A 46 -2.50 -7.11 12.47
N LEU A 47 -3.52 -6.94 11.64
CA LEU A 47 -3.63 -7.64 10.38
C LEU A 47 -2.63 -7.11 9.34
N ASP A 48 -2.26 -7.96 8.41
CA ASP A 48 -1.22 -7.69 7.43
C ASP A 48 -1.67 -7.93 5.98
N LEU A 49 -2.96 -8.20 5.76
CA LEU A 49 -3.50 -8.46 4.44
C LEU A 49 -4.91 -7.89 4.28
N VAL A 50 -5.08 -7.07 3.26
CA VAL A 50 -6.36 -6.45 2.88
C VAL A 50 -6.67 -6.76 1.42
N VAL A 51 -7.88 -7.26 1.16
CA VAL A 51 -8.45 -7.40 -0.18
C VAL A 51 -9.53 -6.34 -0.34
N CYS A 52 -9.41 -5.48 -1.32
CA CYS A 52 -10.32 -4.34 -1.48
C CYS A 52 -10.76 -4.11 -2.92
N GLY A 53 -11.85 -3.37 -3.09
CA GLY A 53 -12.28 -2.80 -4.37
C GLY A 53 -11.52 -1.49 -4.66
N PHE A 54 -11.78 -0.92 -5.84
CA PHE A 54 -11.19 0.35 -6.26
C PHE A 54 -11.55 1.53 -5.33
N LYS A 55 -12.77 1.53 -4.82
CA LYS A 55 -13.32 2.58 -3.98
C LYS A 55 -14.07 1.98 -2.80
N LEU A 56 -13.98 2.64 -1.65
CA LEU A 56 -14.77 2.39 -0.46
C LEU A 56 -15.81 3.50 -0.28
N THR A 57 -16.64 3.43 0.76
CA THR A 57 -17.70 4.42 0.98
C THR A 57 -17.18 5.82 1.29
N ASP A 58 -15.98 5.93 1.87
CA ASP A 58 -15.37 7.18 2.33
C ASP A 58 -14.09 7.58 1.58
N GLU A 59 -13.30 6.62 1.11
CA GLU A 59 -12.01 6.86 0.47
C GLU A 59 -11.76 5.89 -0.69
N SER A 60 -10.77 6.21 -1.54
CA SER A 60 -10.25 5.29 -2.53
C SER A 60 -9.33 4.23 -1.90
N CYS A 61 -9.18 3.11 -2.58
CA CYS A 61 -8.23 2.07 -2.21
C CYS A 61 -6.79 2.61 -2.14
N GLU A 62 -6.42 3.49 -3.05
CA GLU A 62 -5.08 4.09 -3.10
C GLU A 62 -4.80 4.96 -1.87
N THR A 63 -5.74 5.81 -1.46
CA THR A 63 -5.64 6.60 -0.23
C THR A 63 -5.52 5.70 1.00
N LEU A 64 -6.35 4.68 1.09
CA LEU A 64 -6.27 3.69 2.18
C LEU A 64 -4.90 3.01 2.24
N TYR A 65 -4.31 2.67 1.09
CA TYR A 65 -3.01 2.02 1.01
C TYR A 65 -1.90 2.84 1.70
N PHE A 66 -1.89 4.16 1.50
CA PHE A 66 -0.89 5.04 2.13
C PHE A 66 -1.09 5.20 3.64
N ASP A 67 -2.31 5.06 4.12
CA ASP A 67 -2.65 5.16 5.54
C ASP A 67 -2.41 3.86 6.33
N LEU A 68 -2.27 2.73 5.64
CA LEU A 68 -2.02 1.44 6.28
C LEU A 68 -0.55 1.22 6.63
N PRO A 69 -0.26 0.39 7.68
CA PRO A 69 1.12 0.04 8.01
C PRO A 69 1.87 -0.59 6.84
N GLN A 70 3.17 -0.32 6.73
CA GLN A 70 4.02 -0.85 5.64
C GLN A 70 4.02 -2.38 5.52
N ARG A 71 3.81 -3.08 6.62
CA ARG A 71 3.70 -4.54 6.63
C ARG A 71 2.43 -5.07 6.00
N CYS A 72 1.43 -4.22 5.79
CA CYS A 72 0.14 -4.61 5.27
C CYS A 72 0.18 -4.73 3.76
N ALA A 73 0.01 -5.94 3.24
CA ALA A 73 -0.15 -6.18 1.82
C ALA A 73 -1.58 -5.89 1.38
N MET A 74 -1.76 -5.34 0.19
CA MET A 74 -3.07 -4.98 -0.34
C MET A 74 -3.28 -5.57 -1.73
N LEU A 75 -4.42 -6.22 -1.92
CA LEU A 75 -4.90 -6.73 -3.21
C LEU A 75 -6.14 -5.93 -3.62
N MET A 76 -6.08 -5.28 -4.78
CA MET A 76 -7.23 -4.61 -5.37
C MET A 76 -7.87 -5.51 -6.42
N VAL A 77 -9.17 -5.77 -6.24
CA VAL A 77 -10.00 -6.50 -7.20
C VAL A 77 -11.02 -5.53 -7.79
N ALA A 78 -10.85 -5.22 -9.07
CA ALA A 78 -11.68 -4.25 -9.78
C ALA A 78 -11.65 -4.50 -11.29
N PRO A 79 -12.58 -3.93 -12.06
CA PRO A 79 -12.49 -3.95 -13.53
C PRO A 79 -11.16 -3.36 -14.03
N GLN A 80 -10.65 -3.87 -15.15
CA GLN A 80 -9.37 -3.47 -15.72
C GLN A 80 -9.23 -1.93 -15.86
N ALA A 81 -10.27 -1.27 -16.32
CA ALA A 81 -10.27 0.19 -16.49
C ALA A 81 -10.01 0.94 -15.17
N GLN A 82 -10.53 0.43 -14.05
CA GLN A 82 -10.28 1.01 -12.72
C GLN A 82 -8.89 0.67 -12.19
N LEU A 83 -8.39 -0.53 -12.47
CA LEU A 83 -7.02 -0.93 -12.09
C LEU A 83 -5.97 -0.02 -12.73
N GLU A 84 -6.18 0.40 -13.97
CA GLU A 84 -5.29 1.29 -14.71
C GLU A 84 -5.24 2.70 -14.13
N LEU A 85 -6.28 3.14 -13.42
CA LEU A 85 -6.32 4.43 -12.75
C LEU A 85 -5.51 4.48 -11.45
N CYS A 86 -5.16 3.33 -10.89
CA CYS A 86 -4.36 3.25 -9.67
C CYS A 86 -2.88 3.39 -9.99
N ALA A 87 -2.25 4.43 -9.46
CA ALA A 87 -0.84 4.73 -9.64
C ALA A 87 0.09 4.10 -8.60
N ALA A 88 -0.44 3.62 -7.47
CA ALA A 88 0.36 3.05 -6.39
C ALA A 88 0.99 1.70 -6.79
N PRO A 89 2.30 1.59 -6.93
CA PRO A 89 2.96 0.38 -7.46
C PRO A 89 2.97 -0.78 -6.47
N GLY A 90 2.75 -0.53 -5.18
CA GLY A 90 2.74 -1.54 -4.13
C GLY A 90 1.39 -2.22 -3.93
N ILE A 91 0.34 -1.79 -4.61
CA ILE A 91 -0.97 -2.45 -4.60
C ILE A 91 -0.97 -3.54 -5.67
N PHE A 92 -1.21 -4.77 -5.26
CA PHE A 92 -1.39 -5.88 -6.19
C PHE A 92 -2.77 -5.78 -6.84
N LYS A 93 -2.84 -6.01 -8.14
CA LYS A 93 -4.04 -5.78 -8.95
C LYS A 93 -4.53 -7.10 -9.54
N LEU A 94 -5.82 -7.37 -9.38
CA LEU A 94 -6.48 -8.54 -9.94
C LEU A 94 -7.74 -8.09 -10.70
N PRO A 95 -7.80 -8.26 -12.03
CA PRO A 95 -8.94 -7.79 -12.82
C PRO A 95 -10.18 -8.63 -12.54
N ALA A 96 -11.32 -7.95 -12.37
CA ALA A 96 -12.63 -8.56 -12.30
C ALA A 96 -13.26 -8.69 -13.72
N PRO A 97 -14.04 -9.72 -13.99
CA PRO A 97 -14.47 -10.79 -13.08
C PRO A 97 -13.33 -11.75 -12.73
N VAL A 98 -13.23 -12.12 -11.46
CA VAL A 98 -12.14 -12.96 -10.97
C VAL A 98 -12.63 -14.39 -10.73
N GLY A 99 -11.85 -15.36 -11.20
CA GLY A 99 -12.08 -16.77 -10.92
C GLY A 99 -11.66 -17.15 -9.50
N ARG A 100 -12.32 -18.15 -8.93
CA ARG A 100 -12.03 -18.66 -7.57
C ARG A 100 -10.54 -19.03 -7.41
N GLY A 101 -9.99 -19.77 -8.37
CA GLY A 101 -8.59 -20.21 -8.33
C GLY A 101 -7.61 -19.04 -8.36
N SER A 102 -7.84 -18.04 -9.22
CA SER A 102 -7.00 -16.86 -9.34
C SER A 102 -7.03 -16.00 -8.06
N LEU A 103 -8.20 -15.83 -7.46
CA LEU A 103 -8.35 -15.10 -6.20
C LEU A 103 -7.58 -15.80 -5.06
N LEU A 104 -7.80 -17.11 -4.89
CA LEU A 104 -7.13 -17.89 -3.85
C LEU A 104 -5.61 -17.92 -4.03
N ALA A 105 -5.12 -18.11 -5.25
CA ALA A 105 -3.69 -18.09 -5.55
C ALA A 105 -3.05 -16.74 -5.23
N SER A 106 -3.70 -15.64 -5.61
CA SER A 106 -3.22 -14.28 -5.34
C SER A 106 -3.18 -13.98 -3.85
N VAL A 107 -4.23 -14.33 -3.12
CA VAL A 107 -4.30 -14.11 -1.66
C VAL A 107 -3.25 -14.96 -0.92
N ARG A 108 -3.05 -16.21 -1.31
CA ARG A 108 -2.00 -17.08 -0.73
C ARG A 108 -0.60 -16.51 -0.96
N MET A 109 -0.31 -16.05 -2.17
CA MET A 109 0.96 -15.42 -2.50
C MET A 109 1.21 -14.20 -1.63
N LEU A 110 0.24 -13.30 -1.51
CA LEU A 110 0.35 -12.11 -0.69
C LEU A 110 0.46 -12.42 0.80
N ALA A 111 -0.23 -13.46 1.27
CA ALA A 111 -0.13 -13.94 2.65
C ALA A 111 1.30 -14.38 2.99
N GLN A 112 1.98 -15.05 2.07
CA GLN A 112 3.38 -15.45 2.24
C GLN A 112 4.32 -14.23 2.24
N MET A 113 4.12 -13.29 1.31
CA MET A 113 4.91 -12.06 1.22
C MET A 113 4.78 -11.20 2.48
N ALA A 114 3.59 -11.07 3.03
CA ALA A 114 3.35 -10.31 4.25
C ALA A 114 4.07 -10.91 5.47
N GLN A 115 4.17 -12.23 5.55
CA GLN A 115 4.91 -12.91 6.63
C GLN A 115 6.41 -12.62 6.60
N THR A 116 7.00 -12.46 5.43
CA THR A 116 8.43 -12.23 5.28
C THR A 116 8.84 -10.76 5.42
N SER A 117 7.91 -9.86 5.76
CA SER A 117 8.12 -8.40 5.85
C SER A 117 8.69 -7.77 4.57
N GLN A 118 8.57 -8.46 3.46
CA GLN A 118 9.05 -7.96 2.17
C GLN A 118 7.90 -7.29 1.41
N ALA A 119 7.77 -5.98 1.58
CA ALA A 119 7.07 -5.14 0.64
C ALA A 119 8.08 -4.18 -0.03
N PRO A 120 8.99 -4.69 -0.89
CA PRO A 120 10.08 -3.89 -1.43
C PRO A 120 9.60 -2.74 -2.32
N ALA A 121 8.50 -2.94 -3.03
CA ALA A 121 7.94 -1.93 -3.92
C ALA A 121 7.39 -0.71 -3.16
N ARG A 122 6.76 -0.93 -2.02
CA ARG A 122 6.22 0.16 -1.19
C ARG A 122 7.32 1.00 -0.56
N ARG A 123 8.32 0.35 0.04
CA ARG A 123 9.49 1.06 0.58
C ARG A 123 10.19 1.87 -0.48
N SER A 124 10.42 1.29 -1.64
CA SER A 124 11.06 2.01 -2.76
C SER A 124 10.27 3.23 -3.22
N TRP A 125 8.94 3.14 -3.23
CA TRP A 125 8.09 4.26 -3.60
C TRP A 125 8.07 5.35 -2.53
N GLU A 126 7.91 5.01 -1.26
CA GLU A 126 7.97 5.93 -0.13
C GLU A 126 9.34 6.62 -0.04
N GLU A 127 10.42 5.89 -0.27
CA GLU A 127 11.77 6.44 -0.32
C GLU A 127 11.94 7.43 -1.47
N LYS A 128 11.41 7.12 -2.66
CA LYS A 128 11.41 8.03 -3.81
C LYS A 128 10.59 9.29 -3.54
N GLU A 129 9.45 9.15 -2.91
CA GLU A 129 8.59 10.28 -2.54
C GLU A 129 9.27 11.20 -1.51
N LEU A 130 9.92 10.66 -0.49
CA LEU A 130 10.70 11.42 0.47
C LEU A 130 11.82 12.20 -0.20
N VAL A 131 12.54 11.58 -1.13
CA VAL A 131 13.60 12.25 -1.91
C VAL A 131 13.03 13.35 -2.79
N ALA A 132 11.89 13.12 -3.44
CA ALA A 132 11.23 14.11 -4.26
C ALA A 132 10.76 15.33 -3.44
N GLN A 133 10.17 15.12 -2.27
CA GLN A 133 9.75 16.18 -1.36
C GLN A 133 10.95 16.97 -0.82
N ALA A 134 12.02 16.30 -0.43
CA ALA A 134 13.24 16.96 0.03
C ALA A 134 13.90 17.80 -1.08
N LYS A 135 13.92 17.29 -2.32
CA LYS A 135 14.39 18.08 -3.49
C LYS A 135 13.54 19.32 -3.71
N ALA A 136 12.21 19.17 -3.69
CA ALA A 136 11.30 20.30 -3.86
C ALA A 136 11.53 21.37 -2.79
N LEU A 137 11.72 20.97 -1.54
CA LEU A 137 12.02 21.89 -0.45
C LEU A 137 13.35 22.65 -0.65
N LEU A 138 14.41 21.96 -1.04
CA LEU A 138 15.71 22.58 -1.33
C LEU A 138 15.64 23.53 -2.54
N MET A 139 14.86 23.19 -3.55
CA MET A 139 14.61 24.07 -4.69
C MET A 139 13.88 25.35 -4.27
N GLU A 140 12.91 25.24 -3.38
CA GLU A 140 12.12 26.38 -2.91
C GLU A 140 12.91 27.28 -1.93
N GLN A 141 13.62 26.68 -0.97
CA GLN A 141 14.32 27.42 0.09
C GLN A 141 15.68 27.97 -0.36
N ASP A 142 16.46 27.18 -1.08
CA ASP A 142 17.83 27.51 -1.46
C ASP A 142 17.98 27.90 -2.94
N GLY A 143 16.89 27.91 -3.70
CA GLY A 143 16.89 28.25 -5.12
C GLY A 143 17.69 27.30 -6.01
N MET A 144 17.89 26.06 -5.55
CA MET A 144 18.62 25.05 -6.30
C MET A 144 17.80 24.52 -7.48
N THR A 145 18.47 24.06 -8.53
CA THR A 145 17.85 23.24 -9.58
C THR A 145 17.62 21.83 -9.06
N GLU A 146 16.77 21.05 -9.74
CA GLU A 146 16.51 19.65 -9.36
C GLU A 146 17.81 18.82 -9.31
N ALA A 147 18.69 19.00 -10.31
CA ALA A 147 19.97 18.33 -10.38
C ALA A 147 20.91 18.71 -9.22
N GLU A 148 20.93 19.96 -8.84
CA GLU A 148 21.72 20.46 -7.70
C GLU A 148 21.20 19.93 -6.37
N ALA A 149 19.88 19.95 -6.17
CA ALA A 149 19.23 19.40 -4.98
C ALA A 149 19.50 17.90 -4.84
N HIS A 150 19.43 17.16 -5.94
CA HIS A 150 19.73 15.72 -5.93
C HIS A 150 21.20 15.42 -5.55
N ARG A 151 22.13 16.14 -6.16
CA ARG A 151 23.57 16.03 -5.84
C ARG A 151 23.88 16.41 -4.40
N TRP A 152 23.23 17.44 -3.89
CA TRP A 152 23.36 17.88 -2.52
C TRP A 152 22.92 16.77 -1.54
N LEU A 153 21.76 16.16 -1.78
CA LEU A 153 21.26 15.03 -0.99
C LEU A 153 22.20 13.82 -1.06
N GLN A 154 22.69 13.50 -2.25
CA GLN A 154 23.65 12.38 -2.43
C GLN A 154 24.95 12.62 -1.67
N LYS A 155 25.55 13.79 -1.80
CA LYS A 155 26.77 14.16 -1.09
C LYS A 155 26.58 14.07 0.42
N ARG A 156 25.51 14.63 0.94
CA ARG A 156 25.21 14.58 2.37
C ARG A 156 24.96 13.17 2.89
N SER A 157 24.29 12.35 2.09
CA SER A 157 24.09 10.94 2.37
C SER A 157 25.41 10.17 2.46
N MET A 158 26.33 10.42 1.53
CA MET A 158 27.67 9.82 1.53
C MET A 158 28.53 10.30 2.70
N ASP A 159 28.52 11.59 3.00
CA ASP A 159 29.30 12.19 4.10
C ASP A 159 28.88 11.64 5.48
N HIS A 160 27.61 11.29 5.65
CA HIS A 160 27.07 10.76 6.90
C HIS A 160 26.91 9.23 6.92
N GLY A 161 27.22 8.53 5.84
CA GLY A 161 27.05 7.09 5.73
C GLY A 161 25.57 6.63 5.89
N ALA A 162 24.63 7.50 5.55
CA ALA A 162 23.20 7.26 5.65
C ALA A 162 22.58 6.94 4.28
N ARG A 163 21.39 6.36 4.27
CA ARG A 163 20.65 6.17 3.03
C ARG A 163 20.11 7.52 2.53
N LEU A 164 19.94 7.63 1.21
CA LEU A 164 19.39 8.84 0.59
C LEU A 164 18.00 9.22 1.15
N ALA A 165 17.13 8.25 1.37
CA ALA A 165 15.82 8.45 1.97
C ALA A 165 15.88 8.95 3.42
N ASP A 166 16.80 8.44 4.22
CA ASP A 166 17.01 8.88 5.61
C ASP A 166 17.54 10.32 5.65
N THR A 167 18.43 10.67 4.74
CA THR A 167 18.91 12.05 4.56
C THR A 167 17.77 12.99 4.14
N ALA A 168 16.93 12.56 3.21
CA ALA A 168 15.76 13.31 2.78
C ALA A 168 14.79 13.56 3.95
N ARG A 169 14.54 12.55 4.76
CA ARG A 169 13.71 12.69 5.98
C ARG A 169 14.29 13.71 6.96
N GLN A 170 15.59 13.66 7.22
CA GLN A 170 16.25 14.63 8.08
C GLN A 170 16.14 16.06 7.56
N VAL A 171 16.22 16.24 6.24
CA VAL A 171 16.02 17.56 5.62
C VAL A 171 14.60 18.07 5.84
N LEU A 172 13.59 17.20 5.65
CA LEU A 172 12.18 17.56 5.85
C LEU A 172 11.83 17.87 7.32
N GLU A 173 12.52 17.24 8.27
CA GLU A 173 12.33 17.49 9.71
C GLU A 173 12.99 18.81 10.19
N LYS A 174 13.96 19.32 9.43
CA LYS A 174 14.72 20.52 9.80
C LYS A 174 14.04 21.83 9.41
N PHE A 175 13.14 21.78 8.48
CA PHE A 175 12.39 22.90 7.95
C PHE A 175 10.90 22.74 8.25
#